data_80bbed6179d524918b9b0f53d662ea9d
#
_entry.id   80bbed6179d524918b9b0f53d662ea9d
#
_cell.length_a   1.000
_cell.length_b   1.000
_cell.length_c   1.000
_cell.angle_alpha   90.00
_cell.angle_beta   90.00
_cell.angle_gamma   90.00
#
_symmetry.space_group_name_H-M   'P 1'
#
loop_
_entity.id
_entity.type
_entity.pdbx_description
1 polymer ?
#
loop_
_entity_poly.entity_id
_entity_poly.type
_entity_poly.pdbx_seq_one_letter_code
_entity_poly.pdbx_strand_id
1 'polypeptide(L)'
;MNKKDLTGKDLLLCFLYSPGQTNDINEPIVGRTKLTKMMYLFEKEIYPKFFNDTLTITLPQFEPYYFGPFSKELFEDLSFFKAIGLIETSETNIPLSPAHKMESEKADDVDLDDEWSEASFDSKENEEEFESQYYLTTNGKKYVTDKVWDSFSLQQKEKLKQFKAQINRISLDSLLRYVYTKYPDDAVNSVIADKYLKKADE
;
A
#
# COMPACT_ATOMS: atom_id res chain seq x y z
N MET A 1 30.75 -6.97 -4.79
CA MET A 1 29.58 -7.16 -5.68
C MET A 1 28.90 -5.81 -5.78
N ASN A 2 28.64 -5.30 -7.00
CA ASN A 2 27.83 -4.10 -7.13
C ASN A 2 26.42 -4.44 -6.70
N LYS A 3 25.87 -3.67 -5.74
CA LYS A 3 24.44 -3.75 -5.39
C LYS A 3 23.64 -3.37 -6.64
N LYS A 4 22.53 -4.05 -6.85
CA LYS A 4 21.58 -3.64 -7.89
C LYS A 4 20.67 -2.55 -7.32
N ASP A 5 20.54 -1.46 -8.04
CA ASP A 5 19.69 -0.34 -7.65
C ASP A 5 18.27 -0.58 -8.15
N LEU A 6 17.30 -0.47 -7.26
CA LEU A 6 15.87 -0.53 -7.52
C LEU A 6 15.20 0.73 -6.99
N THR A 7 13.99 0.99 -7.44
CA THR A 7 13.16 2.11 -7.00
C THR A 7 11.95 1.63 -6.22
N GLY A 8 11.27 2.55 -5.53
CA GLY A 8 9.95 2.31 -4.92
C GLY A 8 8.92 1.82 -5.93
N LYS A 9 9.03 2.29 -7.19
CA LYS A 9 8.22 1.82 -8.33
C LYS A 9 8.39 0.34 -8.61
N ASP A 10 9.64 -0.11 -8.66
CA ASP A 10 9.96 -1.53 -8.86
C ASP A 10 9.43 -2.37 -7.70
N LEU A 11 9.59 -1.89 -6.47
CA LEU A 11 9.10 -2.55 -5.28
C LEU A 11 7.57 -2.65 -5.27
N LEU A 12 6.85 -1.59 -5.62
CA LEU A 12 5.39 -1.57 -5.75
C LEU A 12 4.90 -2.66 -6.70
N LEU A 13 5.49 -2.72 -7.89
CA LEU A 13 5.15 -3.75 -8.87
C LEU A 13 5.51 -5.16 -8.37
N CYS A 14 6.62 -5.32 -7.65
CA CYS A 14 7.00 -6.60 -7.05
C CYS A 14 6.04 -7.04 -5.94
N PHE A 15 5.49 -6.13 -5.15
CA PHE A 15 4.46 -6.47 -4.19
C PHE A 15 3.19 -6.97 -4.87
N LEU A 16 2.75 -6.31 -5.94
CA LEU A 16 1.60 -6.80 -6.69
C LEU A 16 1.88 -8.16 -7.33
N TYR A 17 3.07 -8.35 -7.89
CA TYR A 17 3.48 -9.61 -8.53
C TYR A 17 3.62 -10.77 -7.54
N SER A 18 4.18 -10.51 -6.36
CA SER A 18 4.51 -11.54 -5.37
C SER A 18 3.28 -12.37 -5.00
N PRO A 19 3.43 -13.68 -4.78
CA PRO A 19 2.40 -14.46 -4.11
C PRO A 19 2.07 -13.89 -2.73
N GLY A 20 0.88 -14.19 -2.25
CA GLY A 20 0.41 -13.86 -0.92
C GLY A 20 -0.17 -15.08 -0.20
N GLN A 21 -1.40 -14.98 0.28
CA GLN A 21 -2.09 -16.06 0.99
C GLN A 21 -2.42 -17.28 0.12
N THR A 22 -2.80 -17.04 -1.13
CA THR A 22 -3.20 -18.09 -2.07
C THR A 22 -2.01 -18.83 -2.67
N ASN A 23 -0.79 -18.34 -2.49
CA ASN A 23 0.43 -18.77 -3.17
C ASN A 23 0.45 -18.52 -4.69
N ASP A 24 -0.56 -17.91 -5.24
CA ASP A 24 -0.61 -17.53 -6.66
C ASP A 24 0.14 -16.22 -6.88
N ILE A 25 0.90 -16.15 -7.96
CA ILE A 25 1.49 -14.86 -8.38
C ILE A 25 0.38 -13.88 -8.75
N ASN A 26 0.65 -12.59 -8.53
CA ASN A 26 -0.30 -11.54 -8.83
C ASN A 26 -1.59 -11.61 -7.99
N GLU A 27 -1.50 -12.16 -6.77
CA GLU A 27 -2.60 -12.07 -5.82
C GLU A 27 -2.91 -10.58 -5.54
N PRO A 28 -4.18 -10.14 -5.66
CA PRO A 28 -4.53 -8.75 -5.46
C PRO A 28 -4.23 -8.24 -4.06
N ILE A 29 -4.01 -6.93 -3.96
CA ILE A 29 -4.00 -6.20 -2.69
C ILE A 29 -5.28 -5.38 -2.63
N VAL A 30 -6.10 -5.63 -1.61
CA VAL A 30 -7.38 -4.96 -1.42
C VAL A 30 -7.19 -3.70 -0.59
N GLY A 31 -7.62 -2.58 -1.14
CA GLY A 31 -7.58 -1.27 -0.50
C GLY A 31 -6.27 -0.50 -0.69
N ARG A 32 -6.41 0.75 -1.17
CA ARG A 32 -5.30 1.67 -1.37
C ARG A 32 -4.54 1.96 -0.08
N THR A 33 -5.27 2.17 1.01
CA THR A 33 -4.69 2.41 2.33
C THR A 33 -3.87 1.23 2.81
N LYS A 34 -4.36 0.01 2.62
CA LYS A 34 -3.61 -1.20 2.96
C LYS A 34 -2.30 -1.29 2.18
N LEU A 35 -2.33 -1.00 0.87
CA LEU A 35 -1.13 -0.97 0.03
C LEU A 35 -0.13 0.09 0.52
N THR A 36 -0.60 1.29 0.87
CA THR A 36 0.24 2.36 1.42
C THR A 36 0.91 1.95 2.73
N LYS A 37 0.14 1.40 3.67
CA LYS A 37 0.69 0.93 4.96
C LYS A 37 1.63 -0.28 4.78
N MET A 38 1.40 -1.11 3.77
CA MET A 38 2.31 -2.21 3.42
C MET A 38 3.66 -1.67 2.96
N MET A 39 3.69 -0.70 2.05
CA MET A 39 4.93 -0.07 1.59
C MET A 39 5.68 0.63 2.74
N TYR A 40 4.95 1.34 3.59
CA TYR A 40 5.49 1.97 4.79
C TYR A 40 6.13 0.96 5.75
N LEU A 41 5.43 -0.11 6.10
CA LEU A 41 5.96 -1.15 7.00
C LEU A 41 7.12 -1.92 6.38
N PHE A 42 7.13 -2.09 5.07
CA PHE A 42 8.30 -2.67 4.39
C PHE A 42 9.54 -1.79 4.61
N GLU A 43 9.42 -0.48 4.43
CA GLU A 43 10.52 0.46 4.69
C GLU A 43 11.02 0.36 6.13
N LYS A 44 10.10 0.43 7.10
CA LYS A 44 10.46 0.48 8.53
C LYS A 44 10.96 -0.85 9.09
N GLU A 45 10.44 -1.99 8.62
CA GLU A 45 10.63 -3.26 9.32
C GLU A 45 11.33 -4.34 8.50
N ILE A 46 11.13 -4.37 7.20
CA ILE A 46 11.56 -5.47 6.35
C ILE A 46 12.84 -5.12 5.61
N TYR A 47 12.88 -3.97 4.96
CA TYR A 47 14.03 -3.53 4.18
C TYR A 47 15.32 -3.50 4.99
N PRO A 48 15.39 -2.88 6.19
CA PRO A 48 16.63 -2.81 6.96
C PRO A 48 17.20 -4.18 7.36
N LYS A 49 16.31 -5.16 7.54
CA LYS A 49 16.70 -6.49 8.06
C LYS A 49 17.08 -7.50 6.97
N PHE A 50 16.48 -7.39 5.79
CA PHE A 50 16.55 -8.46 4.79
C PHE A 50 17.03 -8.01 3.40
N PHE A 51 17.09 -6.71 3.14
CA PHE A 51 17.35 -6.20 1.80
C PHE A 51 18.56 -5.25 1.74
N ASN A 52 18.74 -4.42 2.75
CA ASN A 52 19.71 -3.32 2.73
C ASN A 52 21.16 -3.75 2.45
N ASP A 53 21.57 -4.95 2.85
CA ASP A 53 22.94 -5.42 2.63
C ASP A 53 23.23 -5.80 1.18
N THR A 54 22.21 -6.16 0.41
CA THR A 54 22.37 -6.75 -0.93
C THR A 54 21.75 -5.94 -2.04
N LEU A 55 20.72 -5.13 -1.73
CA LEU A 55 20.01 -4.26 -2.67
C LEU A 55 20.00 -2.83 -2.14
N THR A 56 20.15 -1.88 -3.06
CA THR A 56 19.79 -0.49 -2.80
C THR A 56 18.41 -0.26 -3.38
N ILE A 57 17.45 0.10 -2.53
CA ILE A 57 16.10 0.46 -2.98
C ILE A 57 15.86 1.91 -2.56
N THR A 58 15.65 2.79 -3.54
CA THR A 58 15.17 4.14 -3.27
C THR A 58 13.69 4.05 -2.94
N LEU A 59 13.39 4.04 -1.65
CA LEU A 59 12.03 3.89 -1.14
C LEU A 59 11.27 5.22 -1.22
N PRO A 60 9.93 5.18 -1.39
CA PRO A 60 9.11 6.39 -1.38
C PRO A 60 9.16 7.04 0.00
N GLN A 61 9.19 8.36 0.05
CA GLN A 61 9.17 9.09 1.32
C GLN A 61 7.77 9.10 1.91
N PHE A 62 7.68 8.87 3.23
CA PHE A 62 6.44 8.94 3.98
C PHE A 62 6.46 10.11 4.96
N GLU A 63 5.33 10.78 5.07
CA GLU A 63 5.10 11.88 5.99
C GLU A 63 3.82 11.65 6.81
N PRO A 64 3.73 12.21 8.03
CA PRO A 64 2.51 12.18 8.82
C PRO A 64 1.39 12.96 8.10
N TYR A 65 0.26 12.30 7.86
CA TYR A 65 -0.86 12.86 7.13
C TYR A 65 -2.20 12.51 7.81
N TYR A 66 -3.33 12.94 7.24
CA TYR A 66 -4.68 12.78 7.81
C TYR A 66 -5.08 11.36 8.17
N PHE A 67 -4.52 10.36 7.50
CA PHE A 67 -4.78 8.94 7.77
C PHE A 67 -3.49 8.16 8.09
N GLY A 68 -2.59 8.82 8.84
CA GLY A 68 -1.28 8.28 9.23
C GLY A 68 -0.25 8.40 8.11
N PRO A 69 0.83 7.61 8.11
CA PRO A 69 1.92 7.77 7.15
C PRO A 69 1.43 7.65 5.71
N PHE A 70 1.73 8.67 4.92
CA PHE A 70 1.31 8.85 3.54
C PHE A 70 2.50 9.14 2.65
N SER A 71 2.46 8.75 1.40
CA SER A 71 3.45 9.08 0.38
C SER A 71 2.77 9.54 -0.91
N LYS A 72 2.96 10.81 -1.25
CA LYS A 72 2.47 11.38 -2.51
C LYS A 72 3.08 10.65 -3.70
N GLU A 73 4.39 10.38 -3.64
CA GLU A 73 5.12 9.66 -4.68
C GLU A 73 4.49 8.30 -5.00
N LEU A 74 4.11 7.54 -3.97
CA LEU A 74 3.46 6.23 -4.16
C LEU A 74 2.13 6.33 -4.91
N PHE A 75 1.37 7.38 -4.67
CA PHE A 75 0.08 7.62 -5.34
C PHE A 75 0.27 8.04 -6.80
N GLU A 76 1.24 8.91 -7.05
CA GLU A 76 1.63 9.27 -8.42
C GLU A 76 2.09 8.05 -9.20
N ASP A 77 2.86 7.17 -8.57
CA ASP A 77 3.32 5.91 -9.16
C ASP A 77 2.17 4.95 -9.50
N LEU A 78 1.19 4.80 -8.58
CA LEU A 78 0.00 4.00 -8.85
C LEU A 78 -0.79 4.54 -10.06
N SER A 79 -1.02 5.85 -10.09
CA SER A 79 -1.73 6.52 -11.19
C SER A 79 -0.97 6.38 -12.50
N PHE A 80 0.35 6.59 -12.49
CA PHE A 80 1.21 6.40 -13.64
C PHE A 80 1.14 4.97 -14.18
N PHE A 81 1.29 3.96 -13.33
CA PHE A 81 1.25 2.56 -13.76
C PHE A 81 -0.12 2.11 -14.27
N LYS A 82 -1.20 2.68 -13.74
CA LYS A 82 -2.54 2.49 -14.31
C LYS A 82 -2.62 3.12 -15.72
N ALA A 83 -2.16 4.35 -15.87
CA ALA A 83 -2.20 5.06 -17.16
C ALA A 83 -1.42 4.34 -18.26
N ILE A 84 -0.26 3.74 -17.95
CA ILE A 84 0.55 2.98 -18.92
C ILE A 84 0.17 1.49 -19.01
N GLY A 85 -0.90 1.06 -18.32
CA GLY A 85 -1.45 -0.29 -18.42
C GLY A 85 -0.58 -1.39 -17.80
N LEU A 86 0.18 -1.11 -16.73
CA LEU A 86 0.89 -2.12 -15.95
C LEU A 86 0.09 -2.59 -14.73
N ILE A 87 -0.76 -1.73 -14.17
CA ILE A 87 -1.66 -2.02 -13.05
C ILE A 87 -3.10 -1.87 -13.53
N GLU A 88 -3.96 -2.75 -13.04
CA GLU A 88 -5.41 -2.66 -13.13
C GLU A 88 -6.02 -2.61 -11.74
N THR A 89 -7.21 -2.03 -11.68
CA THR A 89 -8.08 -2.05 -10.49
C THR A 89 -9.44 -2.62 -10.85
N SER A 90 -10.04 -3.34 -9.92
CA SER A 90 -11.45 -3.73 -10.00
C SER A 90 -12.09 -3.60 -8.62
N GLU A 91 -13.37 -3.40 -8.59
CA GLU A 91 -14.14 -3.44 -7.35
C GLU A 91 -14.19 -4.87 -6.82
N THR A 92 -14.27 -4.99 -5.50
CA THR A 92 -14.50 -6.26 -4.82
C THR A 92 -15.95 -6.33 -4.36
N ASN A 93 -16.37 -7.48 -3.82
CA ASN A 93 -17.64 -7.60 -3.09
C ASN A 93 -17.50 -7.31 -1.59
N ILE A 94 -16.38 -6.73 -1.19
CA ILE A 94 -16.08 -6.39 0.20
C ILE A 94 -16.53 -4.93 0.42
N PRO A 95 -17.53 -4.67 1.27
CA PRO A 95 -17.94 -3.30 1.59
C PRO A 95 -16.75 -2.50 2.14
N LEU A 96 -16.74 -1.19 1.88
CA LEU A 96 -15.73 -0.31 2.45
C LEU A 96 -15.65 -0.49 3.97
N SER A 97 -14.43 -0.62 4.45
CA SER A 97 -14.19 -0.71 5.88
C SER A 97 -14.61 0.60 6.58
N PRO A 98 -14.99 0.57 7.87
CA PRO A 98 -15.29 1.79 8.62
C PRO A 98 -14.15 2.82 8.58
N ALA A 99 -12.90 2.37 8.48
CA ALA A 99 -11.75 3.25 8.33
C ALA A 99 -11.77 3.96 6.96
N HIS A 100 -12.04 3.25 5.87
CA HIS A 100 -12.17 3.84 4.54
C HIS A 100 -13.36 4.78 4.41
N LYS A 101 -14.53 4.43 5.01
CA LYS A 101 -15.67 5.35 5.05
C LYS A 101 -15.34 6.65 5.76
N MET A 102 -14.60 6.59 6.88
CA MET A 102 -14.12 7.78 7.56
C MET A 102 -13.09 8.57 6.74
N GLU A 103 -12.28 7.87 5.93
CA GLU A 103 -11.35 8.54 5.00
C GLU A 103 -12.12 9.30 3.93
N SER A 104 -13.15 8.69 3.30
CA SER A 104 -13.96 9.35 2.29
C SER A 104 -14.75 10.54 2.85
N GLU A 105 -15.47 10.35 3.96
CA GLU A 105 -16.25 11.40 4.60
C GLU A 105 -15.42 12.63 5.01
N LYS A 106 -14.15 12.42 5.40
CA LYS A 106 -13.26 13.51 5.82
C LYS A 106 -12.42 14.09 4.70
N ALA A 107 -12.25 13.38 3.61
CA ALA A 107 -11.59 13.92 2.42
C ALA A 107 -12.43 15.06 1.80
N ASP A 108 -13.77 14.98 1.92
CA ASP A 108 -14.68 16.04 1.46
C ASP A 108 -14.62 17.32 2.32
N ASP A 109 -14.20 17.21 3.59
CA ASP A 109 -14.06 18.34 4.52
C ASP A 109 -12.67 19.00 4.46
N VAL A 110 -11.73 18.41 3.74
CA VAL A 110 -10.36 18.91 3.62
C VAL A 110 -10.17 19.48 2.23
N ASP A 111 -9.85 20.78 2.16
CA ASP A 111 -9.35 21.45 0.94
C ASP A 111 -8.01 20.78 0.51
N LEU A 112 -8.13 19.56 -0.03
CA LEU A 112 -7.05 18.94 -0.77
C LEU A 112 -6.96 19.72 -2.07
N ASP A 113 -5.78 20.29 -2.38
CA ASP A 113 -5.52 20.98 -3.65
C ASP A 113 -6.27 20.27 -4.79
N ASP A 114 -7.00 21.06 -5.60
CA ASP A 114 -7.96 20.60 -6.63
C ASP A 114 -7.49 19.44 -7.53
N GLU A 115 -6.18 19.21 -7.60
CA GLU A 115 -5.54 18.14 -8.38
C GLU A 115 -5.78 16.73 -7.80
N TRP A 116 -6.23 16.61 -6.53
CA TRP A 116 -6.46 15.33 -5.83
C TRP A 116 -7.94 14.95 -5.75
N SER A 117 -8.83 15.92 -5.89
CA SER A 117 -10.28 15.70 -5.80
C SER A 117 -10.83 15.01 -7.05
N GLU A 118 -10.26 15.26 -8.22
CA GLU A 118 -10.76 14.69 -9.49
C GLU A 118 -10.38 13.22 -9.71
N ALA A 119 -9.39 12.69 -9.00
CA ALA A 119 -8.89 11.33 -9.23
C ALA A 119 -9.60 10.24 -8.43
N SER A 120 -10.52 10.56 -7.51
CA SER A 120 -10.98 9.57 -6.56
C SER A 120 -12.44 9.60 -6.10
N PHE A 121 -13.27 10.56 -6.48
CA PHE A 121 -14.62 10.59 -5.97
C PHE A 121 -15.65 10.94 -7.05
N ASP A 122 -16.10 9.90 -7.74
CA ASP A 122 -17.45 9.92 -8.33
C ASP A 122 -18.41 9.60 -7.17
N SER A 123 -18.84 10.65 -6.46
CA SER A 123 -19.81 10.56 -5.37
C SER A 123 -21.19 10.27 -5.95
N LYS A 124 -21.48 8.98 -6.07
CA LYS A 124 -22.87 8.53 -6.27
C LYS A 124 -23.48 8.36 -4.88
N GLU A 125 -24.36 9.28 -4.52
CA GLU A 125 -25.22 9.15 -3.36
C GLU A 125 -26.00 7.82 -3.44
N ASN A 126 -25.84 6.96 -2.42
CA ASN A 126 -26.61 5.73 -2.15
C ASN A 126 -26.26 4.43 -2.88
N GLU A 127 -25.08 4.25 -3.46
CA GLU A 127 -24.62 2.91 -3.83
C GLU A 127 -23.71 2.35 -2.71
N GLU A 128 -23.83 1.04 -2.42
CA GLU A 128 -22.88 0.37 -1.54
C GLU A 128 -21.49 0.49 -2.14
N GLU A 129 -20.62 1.23 -1.46
CA GLU A 129 -19.23 1.39 -1.89
C GLU A 129 -18.43 0.18 -1.50
N PHE A 130 -17.67 -0.39 -2.44
CA PHE A 130 -16.85 -1.56 -2.27
C PHE A 130 -15.36 -1.22 -2.34
N GLU A 131 -14.56 -2.04 -1.65
CA GLU A 131 -13.10 -1.92 -1.68
C GLU A 131 -12.57 -2.19 -3.10
N SER A 132 -11.66 -1.35 -3.56
CA SER A 132 -10.92 -1.60 -4.80
C SER A 132 -9.75 -2.55 -4.54
N GLN A 133 -9.50 -3.45 -5.47
CA GLN A 133 -8.30 -4.29 -5.45
C GLN A 133 -7.35 -3.92 -6.59
N TYR A 134 -6.05 -4.04 -6.31
CA TYR A 134 -4.96 -3.70 -7.21
C TYR A 134 -4.20 -4.96 -7.62
N TYR A 135 -3.93 -5.10 -8.90
CA TYR A 135 -3.17 -6.23 -9.47
C TYR A 135 -2.48 -5.82 -10.78
N LEU A 136 -1.52 -6.64 -11.22
CA LEU A 136 -0.81 -6.38 -12.47
C LEU A 136 -1.60 -6.89 -13.66
N THR A 137 -1.53 -6.15 -14.76
CA THR A 137 -1.93 -6.63 -16.08
C THR A 137 -0.98 -7.72 -16.57
N THR A 138 -1.26 -8.29 -17.72
CA THR A 138 -0.32 -9.19 -18.41
C THR A 138 0.99 -8.49 -18.73
N ASN A 139 0.95 -7.22 -19.15
CA ASN A 139 2.14 -6.40 -19.40
C ASN A 139 2.93 -6.10 -18.12
N GLY A 140 2.21 -5.80 -17.03
CA GLY A 140 2.82 -5.58 -15.72
C GLY A 140 3.55 -6.82 -15.20
N LYS A 141 2.92 -7.99 -15.29
CA LYS A 141 3.57 -9.28 -14.94
C LYS A 141 4.82 -9.53 -15.76
N LYS A 142 4.73 -9.31 -17.08
CA LYS A 142 5.87 -9.46 -17.97
C LYS A 142 7.00 -8.49 -17.63
N TYR A 143 6.70 -7.23 -17.37
CA TYR A 143 7.69 -6.24 -16.95
C TYR A 143 8.44 -6.68 -15.69
N VAL A 144 7.71 -7.09 -14.65
CA VAL A 144 8.32 -7.54 -13.40
C VAL A 144 9.20 -8.76 -13.61
N THR A 145 8.72 -9.77 -14.33
CA THR A 145 9.49 -10.99 -14.63
C THR A 145 10.78 -10.69 -15.39
N ASP A 146 10.69 -9.86 -16.42
CA ASP A 146 11.83 -9.62 -17.33
C ASP A 146 12.85 -8.63 -16.75
N LYS A 147 12.45 -7.71 -15.87
CA LYS A 147 13.27 -6.56 -15.48
C LYS A 147 13.64 -6.51 -14.00
N VAL A 148 12.76 -6.99 -13.12
CA VAL A 148 12.88 -6.69 -11.69
C VAL A 148 13.04 -7.95 -10.84
N TRP A 149 12.22 -8.98 -11.06
CA TRP A 149 12.07 -10.10 -10.15
C TRP A 149 13.37 -10.86 -9.88
N ASP A 150 14.24 -10.99 -10.89
CA ASP A 150 15.53 -11.68 -10.75
C ASP A 150 16.60 -10.85 -10.02
N SER A 151 16.26 -9.63 -9.62
CA SER A 151 17.11 -8.83 -8.74
C SER A 151 17.09 -9.34 -7.30
N PHE A 152 16.01 -10.00 -6.91
CA PHE A 152 15.82 -10.54 -5.58
C PHE A 152 16.36 -11.97 -5.47
N SER A 153 17.10 -12.23 -4.38
CA SER A 153 17.48 -13.59 -4.00
C SER A 153 16.23 -14.44 -3.64
N LEU A 154 16.37 -15.75 -3.62
CA LEU A 154 15.30 -16.65 -3.18
C LEU A 154 14.79 -16.31 -1.78
N GLN A 155 15.69 -15.97 -0.86
CA GLN A 155 15.33 -15.56 0.49
C GLN A 155 14.51 -14.27 0.51
N GLN A 156 14.86 -13.30 -0.31
CA GLN A 156 14.12 -12.04 -0.43
C GLN A 156 12.75 -12.24 -1.07
N LYS A 157 12.66 -13.05 -2.13
CA LYS A 157 11.38 -13.44 -2.75
C LYS A 157 10.45 -14.10 -1.72
N GLU A 158 10.99 -14.99 -0.90
CA GLU A 158 10.21 -15.64 0.17
C GLU A 158 9.79 -14.64 1.25
N LYS A 159 10.64 -13.65 1.59
CA LYS A 159 10.28 -12.58 2.53
C LYS A 159 9.18 -11.66 2.00
N LEU A 160 9.23 -11.28 0.73
CA LEU A 160 8.16 -10.52 0.08
C LEU A 160 6.83 -11.27 0.14
N LYS A 161 6.84 -12.57 -0.20
CA LYS A 161 5.67 -13.44 -0.12
C LYS A 161 5.09 -13.51 1.30
N GLN A 162 5.92 -13.84 2.29
CA GLN A 162 5.50 -13.94 3.70
C GLN A 162 4.92 -12.64 4.20
N PHE A 163 5.56 -11.52 3.88
CA PHE A 163 5.11 -10.20 4.30
C PHE A 163 3.78 -9.84 3.63
N LYS A 164 3.64 -10.01 2.31
CA LYS A 164 2.38 -9.79 1.61
C LYS A 164 1.26 -10.68 2.17
N ALA A 165 1.52 -11.97 2.38
CA ALA A 165 0.54 -12.88 2.95
C ALA A 165 0.08 -12.45 4.36
N GLN A 166 1.00 -11.94 5.18
CA GLN A 166 0.69 -11.42 6.51
C GLN A 166 -0.21 -10.18 6.42
N ILE A 167 0.14 -9.21 5.57
CA ILE A 167 -0.65 -7.98 5.41
C ILE A 167 -2.02 -8.26 4.79
N ASN A 168 -2.10 -9.13 3.78
CA ASN A 168 -3.38 -9.49 3.17
C ASN A 168 -4.35 -10.17 4.15
N ARG A 169 -3.81 -10.94 5.11
CA ARG A 169 -4.60 -11.67 6.11
C ARG A 169 -5.26 -10.76 7.15
N ILE A 170 -4.61 -9.68 7.54
CA ILE A 170 -5.12 -8.79 8.59
C ILE A 170 -6.14 -7.80 8.04
N SER A 171 -7.11 -7.42 8.86
CA SER A 171 -8.06 -6.35 8.53
C SER A 171 -7.34 -5.00 8.46
N LEU A 172 -7.91 -4.05 7.71
CA LEU A 172 -7.38 -2.68 7.65
C LEU A 172 -7.35 -2.05 9.05
N ASP A 173 -8.40 -2.25 9.84
CA ASP A 173 -8.48 -1.72 11.21
C ASP A 173 -7.34 -2.22 12.10
N SER A 174 -7.02 -3.52 12.02
CA SER A 174 -5.89 -4.11 12.76
C SER A 174 -4.54 -3.58 12.28
N LEU A 175 -4.41 -3.37 10.97
CA LEU A 175 -3.21 -2.81 10.37
C LEU A 175 -2.99 -1.36 10.82
N LEU A 176 -4.03 -0.53 10.79
CA LEU A 176 -3.98 0.86 11.25
C LEU A 176 -3.65 0.94 12.74
N ARG A 177 -4.30 0.11 13.57
CA ARG A 177 -3.98 0.01 15.00
C ARG A 177 -2.51 -0.31 15.24
N TYR A 178 -1.97 -1.29 14.51
CA TYR A 178 -0.55 -1.63 14.60
C TYR A 178 0.36 -0.47 14.24
N VAL A 179 0.11 0.18 13.08
CA VAL A 179 0.91 1.31 12.61
C VAL A 179 0.88 2.45 13.61
N TYR A 180 -0.29 2.85 14.08
CA TYR A 180 -0.43 3.99 14.98
C TYR A 180 0.16 3.72 16.36
N THR A 181 0.00 2.52 16.88
CA THR A 181 0.58 2.14 18.18
C THR A 181 2.10 2.07 18.13
N LYS A 182 2.64 1.57 17.02
CA LYS A 182 4.09 1.36 16.90
C LYS A 182 4.84 2.59 16.41
N TYR A 183 4.19 3.43 15.62
CA TYR A 183 4.77 4.62 15.00
C TYR A 183 3.88 5.85 15.25
N PRO A 184 3.69 6.25 16.53
CA PRO A 184 2.79 7.34 16.89
C PRO A 184 3.22 8.68 16.27
N ASP A 185 4.53 8.91 16.09
CA ASP A 185 5.07 10.14 15.51
C ASP A 185 4.66 10.29 14.03
N ASP A 186 4.49 9.20 13.31
CA ASP A 186 4.03 9.19 11.91
C ASP A 186 2.48 9.26 11.81
N ALA A 187 1.78 9.33 12.94
CA ALA A 187 0.32 9.43 13.03
C ALA A 187 -0.17 10.74 13.68
N VAL A 188 0.72 11.68 14.02
CA VAL A 188 0.40 12.91 14.77
C VAL A 188 -0.64 13.80 14.09
N ASN A 189 -0.68 13.80 12.76
CA ASN A 189 -1.63 14.58 11.97
C ASN A 189 -2.92 13.82 11.64
N SER A 190 -3.05 12.58 12.14
CA SER A 190 -4.17 11.73 11.76
C SER A 190 -5.48 12.14 12.43
N VAL A 191 -6.50 12.40 11.61
CA VAL A 191 -7.85 12.72 12.07
C VAL A 191 -8.59 11.52 12.69
N ILE A 192 -8.05 10.29 12.48
CA ILE A 192 -8.59 9.05 13.04
C ILE A 192 -7.69 8.45 14.15
N ALA A 193 -6.60 9.15 14.54
CA ALA A 193 -5.64 8.64 15.52
C ALA A 193 -6.30 8.26 16.85
N ASP A 194 -7.21 9.08 17.33
CA ASP A 194 -7.93 8.87 18.61
C ASP A 194 -8.67 7.51 18.66
N LYS A 195 -9.18 7.05 17.53
CA LYS A 195 -9.84 5.74 17.43
C LYS A 195 -8.89 4.58 17.76
N TYR A 196 -7.61 4.74 17.43
CA TYR A 196 -6.62 3.67 17.52
C TYR A 196 -5.66 3.83 18.70
N LEU A 197 -5.42 5.08 19.17
CA LEU A 197 -4.48 5.40 20.24
C LEU A 197 -5.12 5.47 21.61
N LYS A 198 -6.45 5.62 21.72
CA LYS A 198 -7.12 5.51 23.02
C LYS A 198 -6.85 4.11 23.56
N LYS A 199 -6.10 4.04 24.67
CA LYS A 199 -5.97 2.84 25.48
C LYS A 199 -7.37 2.36 25.82
N ALA A 200 -7.59 1.05 25.72
CA ALA A 200 -8.65 0.41 26.45
C ALA A 200 -8.35 0.62 27.96
N ASP A 201 -8.75 1.78 28.49
CA ASP A 201 -8.94 1.97 29.91
C ASP A 201 -10.33 1.38 30.19
N GLU A 202 -10.32 0.06 30.50
CA GLU A 202 -11.21 -0.61 31.47
C GLU A 202 -10.88 -2.11 31.48
#